data_2d83ff30c49e75d7ccc7f78b6225b411
#
_entry.id   2d83ff30c49e75d7ccc7f78b6225b411
#
_cell.length_a   1.000
_cell.length_b   1.000
_cell.length_c   1.000
_cell.angle_alpha   90.00
_cell.angle_beta   90.00
_cell.angle_gamma   90.00
#
_symmetry.space_group_name_H-M   'P 1'
#
loop_
_entity.id
_entity.type
_entity.pdbx_description
1 polymer ?
#
loop_
_entity_poly.entity_id
_entity_poly.type
_entity_poly.pdbx_seq_one_letter_code
_entity_poly.pdbx_strand_id
1 'polypeptide(L)'
;MRVHELASELGVDSRIVLRRLRELGEFARSASSTIEPPVAAKVRASFGARIPRTTPRPFPVRRDQIAPYIDSPTFDPTAPSARQYGWRSGAVPHPQHPDLLANIQRVARRFPIFEEHMDALRGVGSQAVFAGSCRQEGFRDCVIVHIRFSGAIEAGFGFTREVMLFYSPHADLQVRTFEAAARELASSDRFVTPDIFFMWSPDLRLQIKLKDWSRPSKLAIPFQIDDEDELSLIKLLRNYIYARDLFYLTTPVHGASFFGRRTLLQALRDDVINQRVTGVFGLRKSGKTSILMQLKQELQEDHIVTVLMDLETFPSPPEDPTDDIVSDLRRRLIDELKSRKLRTQELSQLSERPSILELKNALQTILKYLWKDGNRILLLLDEIEYLTPADRVDIAEGDMPKIAQLLSALRSIVQESENFTFVLSGLTSAIVEGGRLYGRPNPLFSWAKAVYVKPLTREEADELASTVGGKMGIQIEPGALEALHEASGGHAYLYRNLSSAVVKHLPTDVFQRTMVRSAVLTELSDWKSRVQGNIEEIVQHVKRYYPNEAVMLELLMDSPDDFEELATSEHIAVRRLQDLGLIQEGTRGYEVSVLLELV
;
A
#
# COMPACT_ATOMS: atom_id res chain seq x y z
N MET A 1 46.17 12.48 8.63
CA MET A 1 44.81 13.01 8.59
C MET A 1 44.05 12.27 7.50
N ARG A 2 42.80 11.87 7.74
CA ARG A 2 41.99 11.19 6.73
C ARG A 2 41.14 12.18 5.93
N VAL A 3 40.72 11.81 4.71
CA VAL A 3 39.92 12.69 3.84
C VAL A 3 38.64 13.18 4.54
N HIS A 4 37.94 12.32 5.28
CA HIS A 4 36.74 12.72 6.00
C HIS A 4 36.99 13.64 7.19
N GLU A 5 38.15 13.53 7.82
CA GLU A 5 38.56 14.44 8.90
C GLU A 5 38.85 15.85 8.34
N LEU A 6 39.54 15.90 7.19
CA LEU A 6 39.78 17.17 6.49
C LEU A 6 38.49 17.79 5.93
N ALA A 7 37.58 16.96 5.44
CA ALA A 7 36.26 17.40 4.98
C ALA A 7 35.43 18.00 6.13
N SER A 8 35.45 17.36 7.30
CA SER A 8 34.78 17.86 8.51
C SER A 8 35.41 19.18 8.98
N GLU A 9 36.74 19.27 8.95
CA GLU A 9 37.45 20.51 9.30
C GLU A 9 37.10 21.67 8.36
N LEU A 10 36.98 21.39 7.07
CA LEU A 10 36.62 22.37 6.04
C LEU A 10 35.13 22.65 5.92
N GLY A 11 34.26 21.90 6.62
CA GLY A 11 32.81 22.04 6.57
C GLY A 11 32.21 21.66 5.21
N VAL A 12 32.84 20.73 4.48
CA VAL A 12 32.41 20.29 3.14
C VAL A 12 32.24 18.76 3.08
N ASP A 13 31.49 18.27 2.09
CA ASP A 13 31.36 16.82 1.85
C ASP A 13 32.70 16.19 1.43
N SER A 14 33.00 14.99 1.92
CA SER A 14 34.22 14.24 1.58
C SER A 14 34.43 14.07 0.08
N ARG A 15 33.34 14.02 -0.71
CA ARG A 15 33.39 13.98 -2.18
C ARG A 15 33.97 15.24 -2.79
N ILE A 16 33.73 16.39 -2.18
CA ILE A 16 34.27 17.67 -2.64
C ILE A 16 35.78 17.68 -2.40
N VAL A 17 36.24 17.20 -1.24
CA VAL A 17 37.68 17.07 -0.92
C VAL A 17 38.33 16.06 -1.87
N LEU A 18 37.70 14.91 -2.15
CA LEU A 18 38.23 13.93 -3.10
C LEU A 18 38.33 14.48 -4.53
N ARG A 19 37.36 15.28 -4.97
CA ARG A 19 37.41 15.98 -6.27
C ARG A 19 38.59 16.96 -6.29
N ARG A 20 38.75 17.74 -5.23
CA ARG A 20 39.81 18.74 -5.13
C ARG A 20 41.20 18.12 -5.09
N LEU A 21 41.34 16.98 -4.42
CA LEU A 21 42.59 16.20 -4.45
C LEU A 21 42.92 15.77 -5.88
N ARG A 22 41.97 15.27 -6.65
CA ARG A 22 42.20 14.90 -8.05
C ARG A 22 42.59 16.08 -8.93
N GLU A 23 41.98 17.25 -8.74
CA GLU A 23 42.34 18.50 -9.45
C GLU A 23 43.75 18.97 -9.11
N LEU A 24 44.24 18.66 -7.90
CA LEU A 24 45.61 18.98 -7.46
C LEU A 24 46.63 17.88 -7.83
N GLY A 25 46.18 16.84 -8.59
CA GLY A 25 47.06 15.72 -9.00
C GLY A 25 47.32 14.69 -7.91
N GLU A 26 46.60 14.76 -6.80
CA GLU A 26 46.78 13.86 -5.66
C GLU A 26 45.70 12.77 -5.63
N PHE A 27 46.09 11.53 -5.37
CA PHE A 27 45.18 10.38 -5.45
C PHE A 27 44.76 9.89 -4.06
N ALA A 28 43.43 9.99 -3.77
CA ALA A 28 42.81 9.33 -2.63
C ALA A 28 41.65 8.49 -3.12
N ARG A 29 41.57 7.21 -2.71
CA ARG A 29 40.56 6.24 -3.19
C ARG A 29 39.19 6.38 -2.53
N SER A 30 39.17 6.85 -1.28
CA SER A 30 37.91 6.92 -0.49
C SER A 30 38.01 7.99 0.60
N ALA A 31 36.88 8.29 1.25
CA ALA A 31 36.82 9.20 2.40
C ALA A 31 37.67 8.76 3.61
N SER A 32 38.02 7.48 3.70
CA SER A 32 38.87 6.92 4.75
C SER A 32 40.36 6.90 4.37
N SER A 33 40.75 7.32 3.14
CA SER A 33 42.15 7.40 2.71
C SER A 33 42.90 8.41 3.55
N THR A 34 44.16 8.06 3.91
CA THR A 34 45.06 8.96 4.66
C THR A 34 45.68 9.95 3.68
N ILE A 35 45.72 11.23 4.06
CA ILE A 35 46.33 12.33 3.33
C ILE A 35 47.56 12.77 4.10
N GLU A 36 48.68 12.97 3.40
CA GLU A 36 49.89 13.50 3.97
C GLU A 36 49.73 14.98 4.37
N PRO A 37 50.40 15.45 5.43
CA PRO A 37 50.29 16.82 5.90
C PRO A 37 50.51 17.91 4.82
N PRO A 38 51.49 17.79 3.91
CA PRO A 38 51.67 18.76 2.83
C PRO A 38 50.52 18.84 1.85
N VAL A 39 49.90 17.69 1.54
CA VAL A 39 48.75 17.58 0.64
C VAL A 39 47.49 18.17 1.30
N ALA A 40 47.30 17.90 2.59
CA ALA A 40 46.22 18.50 3.36
C ALA A 40 46.35 20.05 3.42
N ALA A 41 47.57 20.57 3.54
CA ALA A 41 47.83 22.01 3.49
C ALA A 41 47.48 22.62 2.11
N LYS A 42 47.83 21.94 1.00
CA LYS A 42 47.48 22.37 -0.37
C LYS A 42 45.95 22.40 -0.56
N VAL A 43 45.26 21.38 -0.05
CA VAL A 43 43.78 21.34 -0.11
C VAL A 43 43.19 22.49 0.69
N ARG A 44 43.64 22.73 1.94
CA ARG A 44 43.22 23.90 2.75
C ARG A 44 43.44 25.22 2.02
N ALA A 45 44.62 25.42 1.45
CA ALA A 45 44.95 26.63 0.69
C ALA A 45 44.06 26.82 -0.55
N SER A 46 43.65 25.71 -1.21
CA SER A 46 42.79 25.76 -2.37
C SER A 46 41.32 26.10 -2.05
N PHE A 47 40.91 25.96 -0.80
CA PHE A 47 39.61 26.41 -0.27
C PHE A 47 39.73 27.84 0.35
N GLY A 48 40.90 28.50 0.24
CA GLY A 48 41.18 29.77 0.88
C GLY A 48 40.30 30.92 0.44
N ALA A 49 39.88 31.70 1.42
CA ALA A 49 39.29 33.04 1.43
C ALA A 49 37.79 33.20 1.15
N ARG A 50 36.98 32.19 0.83
CA ARG A 50 35.51 32.26 0.89
C ARG A 50 34.90 30.91 1.25
N ILE A 51 35.01 30.50 2.51
CA ILE A 51 34.06 29.58 3.07
C ILE A 51 32.95 30.44 3.67
N PRO A 52 31.78 30.52 3.06
CA PRO A 52 30.58 30.81 3.83
C PRO A 52 30.50 29.71 4.86
N ARG A 53 30.39 30.01 6.13
CA ARG A 53 29.90 29.05 7.13
C ARG A 53 28.46 28.76 6.76
N THR A 54 28.26 27.88 5.82
CA THR A 54 26.98 27.29 5.51
C THR A 54 26.89 25.99 6.29
N THR A 55 26.37 26.06 7.52
CA THR A 55 25.26 25.16 7.81
C THR A 55 24.42 25.09 6.52
N PRO A 56 24.03 23.89 6.02
CA PRO A 56 23.11 23.82 4.89
C PRO A 56 21.87 24.62 5.30
N ARG A 57 21.79 25.88 4.92
CA ARG A 57 20.57 26.63 4.95
C ARG A 57 19.67 25.90 3.98
N PRO A 58 18.50 25.38 4.39
CA PRO A 58 17.50 24.95 3.43
C PRO A 58 17.33 26.13 2.46
N PHE A 59 17.44 25.86 1.17
CA PHE A 59 17.25 26.90 0.15
C PHE A 59 15.88 27.51 0.39
N PRO A 60 15.76 28.82 0.64
CA PRO A 60 14.48 29.45 0.81
C PRO A 60 13.71 29.28 -0.51
N VAL A 61 12.52 28.70 -0.45
CA VAL A 61 11.58 28.79 -1.57
C VAL A 61 11.31 30.28 -1.75
N ARG A 62 11.68 30.83 -2.89
CA ARG A 62 11.50 32.27 -3.13
C ARG A 62 10.01 32.54 -3.32
N ARG A 63 9.53 33.66 -2.81
CA ARG A 63 8.13 34.09 -2.96
C ARG A 63 7.72 34.21 -4.43
N ASP A 64 8.65 34.55 -5.32
CA ASP A 64 8.48 34.58 -6.75
C ASP A 64 8.19 33.20 -7.37
N GLN A 65 8.60 32.10 -6.74
CA GLN A 65 8.30 30.73 -7.17
C GLN A 65 6.86 30.30 -6.87
N ILE A 66 6.24 30.87 -5.86
CA ILE A 66 4.87 30.54 -5.45
C ILE A 66 3.86 31.66 -5.77
N ALA A 67 4.33 32.90 -5.97
CA ALA A 67 3.46 34.05 -6.25
C ALA A 67 2.49 33.81 -7.41
N PRO A 68 2.87 33.18 -8.54
CA PRO A 68 1.94 32.91 -9.64
C PRO A 68 0.79 31.96 -9.25
N TYR A 69 0.93 31.26 -8.14
CA TYR A 69 -0.02 30.26 -7.67
C TYR A 69 -0.85 30.74 -6.48
N ILE A 70 -0.32 31.68 -5.66
CA ILE A 70 -1.05 32.22 -4.51
C ILE A 70 -2.30 32.97 -4.96
N ASP A 71 -2.22 33.67 -6.10
CA ASP A 71 -3.32 34.41 -6.71
C ASP A 71 -4.18 33.56 -7.65
N SER A 72 -3.95 32.23 -7.72
CA SER A 72 -4.74 31.33 -8.55
C SER A 72 -6.21 31.31 -8.13
N PRO A 73 -7.14 31.18 -9.10
CA PRO A 73 -8.57 31.22 -8.81
C PRO A 73 -8.95 30.17 -7.78
N THR A 74 -9.92 30.52 -6.95
CA THR A 74 -10.52 29.63 -5.95
C THR A 74 -10.82 28.27 -6.56
N PHE A 75 -10.47 27.22 -5.85
CA PHE A 75 -10.74 25.83 -6.20
C PHE A 75 -12.15 25.67 -6.77
N ASP A 76 -12.26 25.18 -8.00
CA ASP A 76 -13.52 24.84 -8.64
C ASP A 76 -13.80 23.33 -8.41
N PRO A 77 -14.81 22.98 -7.58
CA PRO A 77 -15.16 21.58 -7.32
C PRO A 77 -15.73 20.87 -8.56
N THR A 78 -16.09 21.62 -9.62
CA THR A 78 -16.62 21.04 -10.86
C THR A 78 -15.53 20.77 -11.89
N ALA A 79 -14.29 21.20 -11.63
CA ALA A 79 -13.17 20.98 -12.52
C ALA A 79 -12.93 19.46 -12.79
N PRO A 80 -12.53 19.09 -14.01
CA PRO A 80 -12.25 17.68 -14.34
C PRO A 80 -11.28 17.00 -13.39
N SER A 81 -10.29 17.72 -12.85
CA SER A 81 -9.34 17.24 -11.84
C SER A 81 -10.02 16.85 -10.53
N ALA A 82 -11.08 17.54 -10.12
CA ALA A 82 -11.82 17.20 -8.91
C ALA A 82 -12.56 15.85 -9.04
N ARG A 83 -13.04 15.51 -10.23
CA ARG A 83 -13.69 14.21 -10.53
C ARG A 83 -12.70 13.05 -10.57
N GLN A 84 -11.48 13.30 -11.01
CA GLN A 84 -10.43 12.30 -11.12
C GLN A 84 -9.98 11.75 -9.75
N TYR A 85 -10.15 12.54 -8.68
CA TYR A 85 -9.79 12.15 -7.31
C TYR A 85 -10.96 11.57 -6.49
N GLY A 86 -12.02 11.09 -7.12
CA GLY A 86 -13.10 10.35 -6.44
C GLY A 86 -14.08 11.24 -5.66
N TRP A 87 -14.29 12.48 -6.08
CA TRP A 87 -15.37 13.29 -5.57
C TRP A 87 -16.72 12.65 -5.94
N ARG A 88 -17.48 12.23 -4.94
CA ARG A 88 -18.87 11.86 -5.19
C ARG A 88 -19.61 13.11 -5.68
N SER A 89 -20.25 13.01 -6.83
CA SER A 89 -21.08 14.10 -7.38
C SER A 89 -22.16 14.43 -6.32
N GLY A 90 -22.09 15.60 -5.74
CA GLY A 90 -23.03 16.04 -4.69
C GLY A 90 -22.39 16.61 -3.42
N ALA A 91 -21.09 16.36 -3.15
CA ALA A 91 -20.38 17.02 -2.06
C ALA A 91 -19.90 18.42 -2.53
N VAL A 92 -20.81 19.35 -2.65
CA VAL A 92 -20.48 20.77 -2.79
C VAL A 92 -19.70 21.17 -1.54
N PRO A 93 -18.50 21.83 -1.64
CA PRO A 93 -17.87 22.43 -0.47
C PRO A 93 -18.91 23.30 0.21
N HIS A 94 -19.23 23.00 1.48
CA HIS A 94 -20.20 23.80 2.21
C HIS A 94 -19.78 25.28 2.14
N PRO A 95 -20.71 26.21 1.85
CA PRO A 95 -20.43 27.61 2.01
C PRO A 95 -19.89 27.87 3.42
N GLN A 96 -19.10 28.92 3.58
CA GLN A 96 -18.56 29.31 4.89
C GLN A 96 -19.67 29.18 5.94
N HIS A 97 -19.40 28.41 6.99
CA HIS A 97 -20.40 28.23 8.07
C HIS A 97 -20.81 29.61 8.54
N PRO A 98 -22.12 29.93 8.66
CA PRO A 98 -22.60 31.28 9.00
C PRO A 98 -21.98 31.81 10.30
N ASP A 99 -21.60 30.91 11.22
CA ASP A 99 -20.96 31.25 12.48
C ASP A 99 -19.43 31.16 12.48
N LEU A 100 -18.80 31.02 11.29
CA LEU A 100 -17.36 30.83 11.21
C LEU A 100 -16.57 31.92 11.92
N LEU A 101 -16.94 33.19 11.72
CA LEU A 101 -16.26 34.33 12.33
C LEU A 101 -16.35 34.30 13.86
N ALA A 102 -17.55 34.02 14.42
CA ALA A 102 -17.75 33.89 15.84
C ALA A 102 -16.99 32.71 16.45
N ASN A 103 -16.93 31.59 15.72
CA ASN A 103 -16.17 30.41 16.13
C ASN A 103 -14.66 30.68 16.09
N ILE A 104 -14.14 31.32 15.05
CA ILE A 104 -12.73 31.75 14.95
C ILE A 104 -12.36 32.64 16.13
N GLN A 105 -13.18 33.67 16.46
CA GLN A 105 -12.94 34.53 17.60
C GLN A 105 -12.92 33.77 18.93
N ARG A 106 -13.78 32.75 19.07
CA ARG A 106 -13.79 31.88 20.26
C ARG A 106 -12.50 31.05 20.36
N VAL A 107 -12.00 30.52 19.24
CA VAL A 107 -10.73 29.77 19.17
C VAL A 107 -9.58 30.70 19.53
N ALA A 108 -9.47 31.89 18.93
CA ALA A 108 -8.40 32.86 19.17
C ALA A 108 -8.34 33.28 20.66
N ARG A 109 -9.49 33.51 21.32
CA ARG A 109 -9.52 33.80 22.77
C ARG A 109 -8.98 32.65 23.63
N ARG A 110 -9.15 31.42 23.18
CA ARG A 110 -8.72 30.23 23.93
C ARG A 110 -7.27 29.85 23.64
N PHE A 111 -6.82 30.02 22.39
CA PHE A 111 -5.49 29.69 21.91
C PHE A 111 -4.86 30.93 21.27
N PRO A 112 -4.10 31.77 22.02
CA PRO A 112 -3.51 33.00 21.46
C PRO A 112 -2.65 32.75 20.21
N ILE A 113 -1.91 31.66 20.15
CA ILE A 113 -1.10 31.24 19.00
C ILE A 113 -1.93 31.08 17.70
N PHE A 114 -3.25 30.97 17.81
CA PHE A 114 -4.11 30.78 16.66
C PHE A 114 -4.05 31.94 15.66
N GLU A 115 -3.88 33.17 16.12
CA GLU A 115 -3.79 34.35 15.25
C GLU A 115 -2.51 34.29 14.38
N GLU A 116 -1.37 33.93 14.97
CA GLU A 116 -0.11 33.70 14.26
C GLU A 116 -0.23 32.58 13.20
N HIS A 117 -0.89 31.48 13.56
CA HIS A 117 -1.16 30.40 12.62
C HIS A 117 -2.06 30.83 11.46
N MET A 118 -3.07 31.67 11.71
CA MET A 118 -3.95 32.19 10.65
C MET A 118 -3.22 33.19 9.75
N ASP A 119 -2.29 33.98 10.29
CA ASP A 119 -1.47 34.90 9.51
C ASP A 119 -0.51 34.13 8.58
N ALA A 120 0.14 33.09 9.09
CA ALA A 120 0.97 32.21 8.29
C ALA A 120 0.19 31.51 7.14
N LEU A 121 -1.04 31.08 7.42
CA LEU A 121 -1.91 30.50 6.39
C LEU A 121 -2.33 31.54 5.34
N ARG A 122 -2.66 32.76 5.76
CA ARG A 122 -2.99 33.87 4.84
C ARG A 122 -1.80 34.26 3.98
N GLY A 123 -0.58 34.24 4.55
CA GLY A 123 0.66 34.53 3.84
C GLY A 123 0.91 33.62 2.62
N VAL A 124 0.37 32.40 2.63
CA VAL A 124 0.41 31.45 1.49
C VAL A 124 -0.94 31.34 0.76
N GLY A 125 -1.85 32.30 0.93
CA GLY A 125 -3.15 32.32 0.25
C GLY A 125 -4.15 31.25 0.74
N SER A 126 -3.91 30.66 1.91
CA SER A 126 -4.75 29.62 2.52
C SER A 126 -5.66 30.20 3.60
N GLN A 127 -6.75 29.53 3.95
CA GLN A 127 -7.73 30.08 4.88
C GLN A 127 -8.43 28.99 5.71
N ALA A 128 -8.88 29.35 6.91
CA ALA A 128 -9.78 28.54 7.69
C ALA A 128 -11.20 28.61 7.09
N VAL A 129 -11.85 27.47 6.96
CA VAL A 129 -13.21 27.34 6.39
C VAL A 129 -14.23 26.77 7.38
N PHE A 130 -13.75 26.26 8.51
CA PHE A 130 -14.58 25.78 9.62
C PHE A 130 -13.80 25.90 10.92
N ALA A 131 -14.50 26.16 12.01
CA ALA A 131 -13.98 26.07 13.37
C ALA A 131 -15.05 25.55 14.33
N GLY A 132 -14.70 24.65 15.24
CA GLY A 132 -15.63 24.05 16.20
C GLY A 132 -14.94 23.29 17.31
N SER A 133 -15.70 22.84 18.32
CA SER A 133 -15.18 21.99 19.38
C SER A 133 -15.11 20.53 18.92
N CYS A 134 -14.14 19.78 19.44
CA CYS A 134 -14.04 18.33 19.22
C CYS A 134 -15.30 17.62 19.76
N ARG A 135 -15.85 16.69 18.99
CA ARG A 135 -17.07 15.93 19.33
C ARG A 135 -16.78 14.68 20.16
N GLN A 136 -15.50 14.27 20.22
CA GLN A 136 -15.09 13.08 20.94
C GLN A 136 -15.26 13.23 22.45
N GLU A 137 -15.81 12.22 23.09
CA GLU A 137 -16.03 12.21 24.54
C GLU A 137 -14.70 12.33 25.30
N GLY A 138 -14.67 13.20 26.32
CA GLY A 138 -13.46 13.51 27.09
C GLY A 138 -12.50 14.51 26.43
N PHE A 139 -12.80 15.01 25.20
CA PHE A 139 -11.95 15.95 24.46
C PHE A 139 -12.70 17.20 23.97
N ARG A 140 -13.82 17.56 24.63
CA ARG A 140 -14.60 18.76 24.28
C ARG A 140 -13.86 20.07 24.53
N ASP A 141 -12.78 20.01 25.26
CA ASP A 141 -11.85 21.13 25.48
C ASP A 141 -10.87 21.32 24.31
N CYS A 142 -10.74 20.36 23.42
CA CYS A 142 -9.99 20.49 22.17
C CYS A 142 -10.86 21.17 21.10
N VAL A 143 -10.19 21.80 20.14
CA VAL A 143 -10.82 22.54 19.06
C VAL A 143 -10.32 22.01 17.72
N ILE A 144 -11.21 21.97 16.75
CA ILE A 144 -10.90 21.62 15.36
C ILE A 144 -11.09 22.84 14.46
N VAL A 145 -10.16 23.01 13.54
CA VAL A 145 -10.23 24.00 12.47
C VAL A 145 -9.96 23.29 11.16
N HIS A 146 -10.80 23.51 10.16
CA HIS A 146 -10.52 22.99 8.84
C HIS A 146 -9.91 24.10 7.99
N ILE A 147 -8.81 23.76 7.34
CA ILE A 147 -8.04 24.65 6.49
C ILE A 147 -8.26 24.25 5.04
N ARG A 148 -8.46 25.23 4.19
CA ARG A 148 -8.39 25.10 2.76
C ARG A 148 -7.11 25.78 2.28
N PHE A 149 -6.26 24.98 1.65
CA PHE A 149 -5.02 25.49 1.08
C PHE A 149 -5.26 26.25 -0.23
N SER A 150 -4.33 27.13 -0.60
CA SER A 150 -4.29 27.76 -1.91
C SER A 150 -3.99 26.72 -2.99
N GLY A 151 -4.39 26.99 -4.24
CA GLY A 151 -4.13 26.08 -5.37
C GLY A 151 -2.65 25.71 -5.55
N ALA A 152 -1.74 26.62 -5.18
CA ALA A 152 -0.32 26.36 -5.20
C ALA A 152 0.09 25.28 -4.18
N ILE A 153 -0.37 25.41 -2.94
CA ILE A 153 -0.10 24.44 -1.87
C ILE A 153 -0.79 23.09 -2.19
N GLU A 154 -2.01 23.15 -2.73
CA GLU A 154 -2.72 21.94 -3.17
C GLU A 154 -1.93 21.20 -4.25
N ALA A 155 -1.45 21.89 -5.27
CA ALA A 155 -0.66 21.29 -6.34
C ALA A 155 0.72 20.80 -5.87
N GLY A 156 1.41 21.58 -5.03
CA GLY A 156 2.76 21.26 -4.56
C GLY A 156 2.82 20.13 -3.53
N PHE A 157 1.75 19.92 -2.74
CA PHE A 157 1.73 18.97 -1.64
C PHE A 157 0.61 17.93 -1.71
N GLY A 158 -0.19 17.94 -2.78
CA GLY A 158 -1.23 16.95 -3.02
C GLY A 158 -2.47 17.08 -2.12
N PHE A 159 -2.74 18.26 -1.58
CA PHE A 159 -3.94 18.52 -0.78
C PHE A 159 -5.13 18.86 -1.69
N THR A 160 -5.95 17.88 -2.00
CA THR A 160 -7.15 18.07 -2.83
C THR A 160 -8.42 18.32 -2.01
N ARG A 161 -8.29 18.37 -0.68
CA ARG A 161 -9.38 18.44 0.28
C ARG A 161 -9.02 19.39 1.43
N GLU A 162 -10.02 19.73 2.25
CA GLU A 162 -9.75 20.42 3.50
C GLU A 162 -8.82 19.60 4.39
N VAL A 163 -7.99 20.25 5.19
CA VAL A 163 -7.11 19.60 6.15
C VAL A 163 -7.50 20.04 7.56
N MET A 164 -7.65 19.08 8.45
CA MET A 164 -7.99 19.34 9.85
C MET A 164 -6.76 19.80 10.63
N LEU A 165 -6.87 20.92 11.36
CA LEU A 165 -5.94 21.34 12.39
C LEU A 165 -6.62 21.16 13.75
N PHE A 166 -6.02 20.32 14.58
CA PHE A 166 -6.53 19.97 15.92
C PHE A 166 -5.72 20.71 16.98
N TYR A 167 -6.39 21.51 17.80
CA TYR A 167 -5.81 22.24 18.92
C TYR A 167 -6.11 21.51 20.23
N SER A 168 -5.08 21.13 20.96
CA SER A 168 -5.21 20.60 22.31
C SER A 168 -4.63 21.56 23.34
N PRO A 169 -5.30 21.84 24.45
CA PRO A 169 -4.78 22.68 25.53
C PRO A 169 -3.78 21.96 26.45
N HIS A 170 -3.56 20.66 26.24
CA HIS A 170 -2.78 19.83 27.16
C HIS A 170 -1.28 20.00 26.94
N ALA A 171 -0.55 20.36 28.01
CA ALA A 171 0.92 20.49 28.00
C ALA A 171 1.66 19.14 28.07
N ASP A 172 0.97 18.05 28.42
CA ASP A 172 1.47 16.67 28.31
C ASP A 172 0.50 15.86 27.46
N LEU A 173 0.77 15.83 26.16
CA LEU A 173 -0.07 15.15 25.19
C LEU A 173 0.02 13.63 25.37
N GLN A 174 -1.10 12.97 25.38
CA GLN A 174 -1.22 11.51 25.50
C GLN A 174 -1.65 10.89 24.16
N VAL A 175 -1.29 9.61 23.92
CA VAL A 175 -1.70 8.89 22.71
C VAL A 175 -3.21 8.90 22.49
N ARG A 176 -4.00 8.89 23.56
CA ARG A 176 -5.47 8.99 23.50
C ARG A 176 -5.97 10.29 22.86
N THR A 177 -5.20 11.39 22.99
CA THR A 177 -5.53 12.67 22.33
C THR A 177 -5.29 12.59 20.83
N PHE A 178 -4.18 11.95 20.42
CA PHE A 178 -3.92 11.65 19.00
C PHE A 178 -5.01 10.75 18.41
N GLU A 179 -5.43 9.70 19.13
CA GLU A 179 -6.51 8.83 18.69
C GLU A 179 -7.87 9.54 18.62
N ALA A 180 -8.14 10.46 19.55
CA ALA A 180 -9.35 11.28 19.51
C ALA A 180 -9.36 12.18 18.27
N ALA A 181 -8.24 12.85 17.95
CA ALA A 181 -8.11 13.63 16.73
C ALA A 181 -8.31 12.75 15.48
N ALA A 182 -7.75 11.55 15.49
CA ALA A 182 -7.90 10.60 14.40
C ALA A 182 -9.34 10.10 14.22
N ARG A 183 -10.08 9.87 15.31
CA ARG A 183 -11.52 9.53 15.25
C ARG A 183 -12.37 10.71 14.79
N GLU A 184 -12.04 11.92 15.24
CA GLU A 184 -12.71 13.14 14.80
C GLU A 184 -12.55 13.35 13.29
N LEU A 185 -11.33 13.13 12.76
CA LEU A 185 -11.06 13.17 11.33
C LEU A 185 -11.89 12.12 10.57
N ALA A 186 -11.93 10.88 11.05
CA ALA A 186 -12.66 9.79 10.42
C ALA A 186 -14.18 9.97 10.44
N SER A 187 -14.71 10.65 11.46
CA SER A 187 -16.15 10.93 11.64
C SER A 187 -16.60 12.29 11.07
N SER A 188 -15.72 12.98 10.33
CA SER A 188 -16.02 14.28 9.77
C SER A 188 -17.04 14.17 8.63
N ASP A 189 -18.13 14.94 8.71
CA ASP A 189 -19.12 15.09 7.64
C ASP A 189 -18.62 16.00 6.50
N ARG A 190 -17.45 16.62 6.68
CA ARG A 190 -16.82 17.51 5.71
C ARG A 190 -15.86 16.74 4.79
N PHE A 191 -15.55 17.34 3.66
CA PHE A 191 -14.64 16.76 2.70
C PHE A 191 -13.18 17.03 3.09
N VAL A 192 -12.68 16.24 4.05
CA VAL A 192 -11.33 16.38 4.63
C VAL A 192 -10.37 15.33 4.10
N THR A 193 -9.08 15.64 4.12
CA THR A 193 -8.00 14.70 3.82
C THR A 193 -7.99 13.60 4.90
N PRO A 194 -8.16 12.31 4.55
CA PRO A 194 -8.43 11.27 5.54
C PRO A 194 -7.18 10.75 6.27
N ASP A 195 -6.00 10.99 5.72
CA ASP A 195 -4.72 10.41 6.15
C ASP A 195 -3.74 11.42 6.77
N ILE A 196 -4.08 12.71 6.73
CA ILE A 196 -3.23 13.80 7.25
C ILE A 196 -4.07 14.77 8.07
N PHE A 197 -3.54 15.18 9.21
CA PHE A 197 -4.04 16.30 9.98
C PHE A 197 -2.90 17.04 10.68
N PHE A 198 -3.10 18.29 10.97
CA PHE A 198 -2.20 19.07 11.81
C PHE A 198 -2.64 19.00 13.27
N MET A 199 -1.68 19.05 14.18
CA MET A 199 -1.93 19.09 15.60
C MET A 199 -1.07 20.16 16.26
N TRP A 200 -1.68 20.98 17.09
CA TRP A 200 -1.00 21.91 17.97
C TRP A 200 -1.29 21.60 19.44
N SER A 201 -0.28 21.73 20.27
CA SER A 201 -0.37 21.62 21.73
C SER A 201 0.81 22.37 22.34
N PRO A 202 0.69 22.89 23.59
CA PRO A 202 1.81 23.48 24.31
C PRO A 202 2.86 22.45 24.79
N ASP A 203 2.72 21.18 24.43
CA ASP A 203 3.67 20.11 24.77
C ASP A 203 5.01 20.33 24.07
N LEU A 204 6.07 20.52 24.85
CA LEU A 204 7.44 20.71 24.31
C LEU A 204 7.96 19.50 23.53
N ARG A 205 7.40 18.30 23.73
CA ARG A 205 7.75 17.06 23.03
C ARG A 205 6.78 16.70 21.90
N LEU A 206 5.95 17.65 21.47
CA LEU A 206 4.92 17.45 20.46
C LEU A 206 5.47 16.75 19.20
N GLN A 207 6.58 17.25 18.64
CA GLN A 207 7.17 16.69 17.42
C GLN A 207 7.58 15.23 17.59
N ILE A 208 8.24 14.89 18.70
CA ILE A 208 8.71 13.53 19.00
C ILE A 208 7.51 12.59 19.13
N LYS A 209 6.53 12.98 19.95
CA LYS A 209 5.33 12.18 20.20
C LYS A 209 4.51 11.94 18.92
N LEU A 210 4.30 12.97 18.10
CA LEU A 210 3.57 12.80 16.85
C LEU A 210 4.33 11.95 15.83
N LYS A 211 5.66 12.03 15.80
CA LYS A 211 6.48 11.16 14.96
C LYS A 211 6.33 9.69 15.36
N ASP A 212 6.34 9.39 16.66
CA ASP A 212 6.22 8.02 17.18
C ASP A 212 4.81 7.44 16.98
N TRP A 213 3.76 8.27 17.05
CA TRP A 213 2.38 7.82 16.93
C TRP A 213 1.87 7.82 15.48
N SER A 214 2.48 8.59 14.59
CA SER A 214 2.11 8.66 13.18
C SER A 214 2.41 7.36 12.44
N ARG A 215 1.56 7.05 11.46
CA ARG A 215 1.70 5.92 10.54
C ARG A 215 1.55 6.42 9.11
N PRO A 216 2.03 5.69 8.09
CA PRO A 216 1.86 6.11 6.69
C PRO A 216 0.41 6.42 6.31
N SER A 217 -0.54 5.65 6.86
CA SER A 217 -1.99 5.84 6.66
C SER A 217 -2.62 6.92 7.55
N LYS A 218 -1.87 7.51 8.50
CA LYS A 218 -2.36 8.51 9.45
C LYS A 218 -1.23 9.38 9.98
N LEU A 219 -0.94 10.46 9.27
CA LEU A 219 0.13 11.39 9.59
C LEU A 219 -0.43 12.58 10.38
N ALA A 220 0.08 12.79 11.59
CA ALA A 220 -0.12 14.03 12.32
C ALA A 220 1.12 14.93 12.19
N ILE A 221 0.93 16.11 11.65
CA ILE A 221 1.99 17.11 11.46
C ILE A 221 1.91 18.10 12.64
N PRO A 222 2.99 18.28 13.43
CA PRO A 222 3.03 19.29 14.48
C PRO A 222 2.92 20.69 13.85
N PHE A 223 1.87 21.42 14.18
CA PHE A 223 1.66 22.75 13.61
C PHE A 223 2.41 23.79 14.46
N GLN A 224 3.72 23.78 14.33
CA GLN A 224 4.65 24.73 14.95
C GLN A 224 5.29 25.53 13.81
N ILE A 225 4.90 26.77 13.69
CA ILE A 225 5.34 27.70 12.65
C ILE A 225 6.24 28.73 13.34
N ASP A 226 7.40 28.98 12.78
CA ASP A 226 8.35 29.96 13.26
C ASP A 226 8.01 31.33 12.67
N ASP A 227 7.73 32.34 13.51
CA ASP A 227 7.24 33.66 13.10
C ASP A 227 8.22 34.46 12.26
N GLU A 228 9.52 34.10 12.28
CA GLU A 228 10.57 34.86 11.59
C GLU A 228 10.62 34.62 10.07
N ASP A 229 9.83 33.67 9.53
CA ASP A 229 9.94 33.27 8.12
C ASP A 229 8.57 33.06 7.48
N GLU A 230 8.20 33.96 6.56
CA GLU A 230 6.96 33.88 5.76
C GLU A 230 6.74 32.52 5.06
N LEU A 231 7.81 31.72 4.90
CA LEU A 231 7.78 30.41 4.26
C LEU A 231 7.86 29.24 5.25
N SER A 232 7.72 29.48 6.56
CA SER A 232 7.83 28.44 7.58
C SER A 232 6.81 27.32 7.39
N LEU A 233 5.59 27.63 6.95
CA LEU A 233 4.56 26.63 6.61
C LEU A 233 4.99 25.74 5.44
N ILE A 234 5.58 26.30 4.40
CA ILE A 234 6.08 25.52 3.24
C ILE A 234 7.22 24.59 3.68
N LYS A 235 8.11 25.06 4.53
CA LYS A 235 9.17 24.22 5.10
C LYS A 235 8.60 23.09 5.95
N LEU A 236 7.59 23.38 6.76
CA LEU A 236 6.90 22.37 7.55
C LEU A 236 6.28 21.30 6.64
N LEU A 237 5.53 21.70 5.62
CA LEU A 237 4.91 20.77 4.67
C LEU A 237 5.96 19.90 3.95
N ARG A 238 7.06 20.50 3.47
CA ARG A 238 8.16 19.76 2.84
C ARG A 238 8.74 18.70 3.77
N ASN A 239 9.01 19.06 5.01
CA ASN A 239 9.63 18.16 5.98
C ASN A 239 8.77 16.92 6.27
N TYR A 240 7.46 17.06 6.23
CA TYR A 240 6.54 15.96 6.57
C TYR A 240 5.96 15.26 5.35
N ILE A 241 5.57 15.99 4.30
CA ILE A 241 4.95 15.40 3.11
C ILE A 241 5.98 14.74 2.20
N TYR A 242 7.13 15.42 1.96
CA TYR A 242 8.17 14.89 1.08
C TYR A 242 9.01 13.76 1.71
N ALA A 243 8.97 13.64 3.02
CA ALA A 243 9.59 12.50 3.73
C ALA A 243 8.78 11.20 3.60
N ARG A 244 7.52 11.26 3.10
CA ARG A 244 6.67 10.08 2.96
C ARG A 244 7.09 9.26 1.73
N ASP A 245 7.04 7.95 1.90
CA ASP A 245 7.07 6.99 0.80
C ASP A 245 5.83 6.10 0.89
N LEU A 246 4.78 6.46 0.18
CA LEU A 246 3.51 5.73 0.15
C LEU A 246 3.48 4.60 -0.89
N PHE A 247 4.52 4.49 -1.72
CA PHE A 247 4.70 3.34 -2.59
C PHE A 247 5.25 2.14 -1.83
N TYR A 248 6.11 2.38 -0.82
CA TYR A 248 6.68 1.32 0.00
C TYR A 248 5.65 0.78 0.99
N LEU A 249 5.14 -0.42 0.70
CA LEU A 249 4.19 -1.12 1.57
C LEU A 249 4.66 -2.56 1.76
N THR A 250 4.75 -2.99 3.01
CA THR A 250 5.17 -4.35 3.40
C THR A 250 3.99 -5.27 3.70
N THR A 251 2.81 -4.70 3.88
CA THR A 251 1.58 -5.43 4.19
C THR A 251 0.61 -5.42 3.01
N PRO A 252 -0.30 -6.40 2.94
CA PRO A 252 -1.37 -6.39 1.94
C PRO A 252 -2.18 -5.09 1.98
N VAL A 253 -2.53 -4.57 0.80
CA VAL A 253 -3.24 -3.30 0.63
C VAL A 253 -4.75 -3.51 0.47
N HIS A 254 -5.54 -2.60 1.02
CA HIS A 254 -6.99 -2.56 0.84
C HIS A 254 -7.50 -1.11 0.94
N GLY A 255 -8.79 -0.88 0.65
CA GLY A 255 -9.43 0.42 0.73
C GLY A 255 -8.78 1.44 -0.20
N ALA A 256 -8.45 2.61 0.32
CA ALA A 256 -7.89 3.73 -0.46
C ALA A 256 -6.46 3.49 -1.01
N SER A 257 -5.82 2.38 -0.63
CA SER A 257 -4.50 1.98 -1.13
C SER A 257 -4.56 0.85 -2.16
N PHE A 258 -5.77 0.30 -2.41
CA PHE A 258 -6.00 -0.73 -3.42
C PHE A 258 -6.37 -0.08 -4.76
N PHE A 259 -5.70 -0.48 -5.82
CA PHE A 259 -5.88 0.05 -7.17
C PHE A 259 -6.06 -1.06 -8.19
N GLY A 260 -6.81 -0.74 -9.23
CA GLY A 260 -7.06 -1.66 -10.34
C GLY A 260 -7.96 -2.84 -9.98
N ARG A 261 -8.03 -3.80 -10.91
CA ARG A 261 -8.70 -5.10 -10.73
C ARG A 261 -10.18 -5.03 -10.37
N ARG A 262 -10.85 -3.93 -10.73
CA ARG A 262 -12.27 -3.70 -10.43
C ARG A 262 -13.16 -4.79 -11.03
N THR A 263 -12.86 -5.22 -12.26
CA THR A 263 -13.59 -6.29 -12.94
C THR A 263 -13.45 -7.63 -12.22
N LEU A 264 -12.23 -7.95 -11.74
CA LEU A 264 -11.99 -9.17 -10.97
C LEU A 264 -12.73 -9.14 -9.63
N LEU A 265 -12.66 -8.03 -8.89
CA LEU A 265 -13.39 -7.88 -7.62
C LEU A 265 -14.89 -7.98 -7.80
N GLN A 266 -15.44 -7.33 -8.85
CA GLN A 266 -16.87 -7.44 -9.16
C GLN A 266 -17.26 -8.88 -9.48
N ALA A 267 -16.47 -9.59 -10.28
CA ALA A 267 -16.72 -10.99 -10.60
C ALA A 267 -16.66 -11.89 -9.35
N LEU A 268 -15.68 -11.66 -8.45
CA LEU A 268 -15.60 -12.39 -7.18
C LEU A 268 -16.79 -12.09 -6.26
N ARG A 269 -17.22 -10.84 -6.18
CA ARG A 269 -18.41 -10.45 -5.43
C ARG A 269 -19.65 -11.15 -5.96
N ASP A 270 -19.83 -11.17 -7.29
CA ASP A 270 -20.95 -11.84 -7.95
C ASP A 270 -20.89 -13.36 -7.71
N ASP A 271 -19.70 -13.97 -7.76
CA ASP A 271 -19.51 -15.39 -7.45
C ASP A 271 -19.88 -15.69 -5.98
N VAL A 272 -19.48 -14.84 -5.02
CA VAL A 272 -19.84 -14.97 -3.60
C VAL A 272 -21.36 -14.86 -3.38
N ILE A 273 -22.00 -13.87 -4.00
CA ILE A 273 -23.45 -13.67 -3.89
C ILE A 273 -24.22 -14.87 -4.46
N ASN A 274 -23.72 -15.44 -5.57
CA ASN A 274 -24.30 -16.61 -6.23
C ASN A 274 -23.77 -17.94 -5.67
N GLN A 275 -23.06 -17.93 -4.55
CA GLN A 275 -22.51 -19.12 -3.87
C GLN A 275 -21.59 -19.98 -4.72
N ARG A 276 -20.91 -19.40 -5.67
CA ARG A 276 -19.90 -20.08 -6.46
C ARG A 276 -18.58 -20.09 -5.71
N VAL A 277 -17.93 -21.23 -5.70
CA VAL A 277 -16.59 -21.35 -5.14
C VAL A 277 -15.58 -20.99 -6.21
N THR A 278 -14.69 -20.04 -5.87
CA THR A 278 -13.69 -19.52 -6.79
C THR A 278 -12.30 -19.59 -6.15
N GLY A 279 -11.34 -20.09 -6.91
CA GLY A 279 -9.92 -20.02 -6.58
C GLY A 279 -9.25 -18.86 -7.31
N VAL A 280 -8.53 -18.01 -6.56
CA VAL A 280 -7.79 -16.85 -7.05
C VAL A 280 -6.30 -17.18 -7.03
N PHE A 281 -5.71 -17.41 -8.21
CA PHE A 281 -4.35 -17.87 -8.36
C PHE A 281 -3.47 -16.84 -9.04
N GLY A 282 -2.16 -16.92 -8.84
CA GLY A 282 -1.23 -16.00 -9.48
C GLY A 282 0.16 -16.04 -8.87
N LEU A 283 1.08 -15.31 -9.47
CA LEU A 283 2.47 -15.25 -9.04
C LEU A 283 2.62 -14.74 -7.60
N ARG A 284 3.76 -15.03 -7.00
CA ARG A 284 4.09 -14.47 -5.68
C ARG A 284 4.09 -12.94 -5.74
N LYS A 285 3.58 -12.31 -4.68
CA LYS A 285 3.44 -10.83 -4.58
C LYS A 285 2.59 -10.18 -5.68
N SER A 286 1.80 -10.96 -6.43
CA SER A 286 0.85 -10.40 -7.40
C SER A 286 -0.33 -9.66 -6.75
N GLY A 287 -0.50 -9.78 -5.42
CA GLY A 287 -1.52 -9.08 -4.64
C GLY A 287 -2.77 -9.90 -4.34
N LYS A 288 -2.69 -11.24 -4.33
CA LYS A 288 -3.80 -12.15 -3.99
C LYS A 288 -4.43 -11.83 -2.64
N THR A 289 -3.63 -11.80 -1.56
CA THR A 289 -4.09 -11.45 -0.21
C THR A 289 -4.74 -10.06 -0.17
N SER A 290 -4.22 -9.09 -0.93
CA SER A 290 -4.82 -7.76 -1.06
C SER A 290 -6.22 -7.82 -1.68
N ILE A 291 -6.42 -8.68 -2.69
CA ILE A 291 -7.74 -8.91 -3.30
C ILE A 291 -8.72 -9.50 -2.28
N LEU A 292 -8.29 -10.50 -1.50
CA LEU A 292 -9.14 -11.09 -0.45
C LEU A 292 -9.51 -10.08 0.63
N MET A 293 -8.54 -9.25 1.06
CA MET A 293 -8.80 -8.20 2.05
C MET A 293 -9.73 -7.11 1.52
N GLN A 294 -9.57 -6.71 0.26
CA GLN A 294 -10.45 -5.77 -0.40
C GLN A 294 -11.87 -6.35 -0.54
N LEU A 295 -12.00 -7.61 -0.96
CA LEU A 295 -13.27 -8.32 -1.03
C LEU A 295 -13.96 -8.39 0.34
N LYS A 296 -13.19 -8.74 1.39
CA LYS A 296 -13.70 -8.73 2.78
C LYS A 296 -14.25 -7.35 3.16
N GLN A 297 -13.54 -6.27 2.82
CA GLN A 297 -13.97 -4.91 3.14
C GLN A 297 -15.23 -4.51 2.37
N GLU A 298 -15.33 -4.81 1.08
CA GLU A 298 -16.50 -4.48 0.26
C GLU A 298 -17.76 -5.22 0.69
N LEU A 299 -17.61 -6.45 1.20
CA LEU A 299 -18.73 -7.28 1.65
C LEU A 299 -19.15 -7.03 3.11
N GLN A 300 -18.46 -6.16 3.85
CA GLN A 300 -18.81 -5.88 5.27
C GLN A 300 -20.22 -5.31 5.44
N GLU A 301 -20.70 -4.55 4.47
CA GLU A 301 -22.01 -3.90 4.50
C GLU A 301 -23.14 -4.82 4.03
N ASP A 302 -22.83 -5.97 3.41
CA ASP A 302 -23.81 -6.87 2.75
C ASP A 302 -24.31 -8.00 3.69
N HIS A 303 -24.27 -7.85 5.00
CA HIS A 303 -24.63 -8.89 5.97
C HIS A 303 -23.84 -10.21 5.79
N ILE A 304 -22.61 -10.12 5.26
CA ILE A 304 -21.72 -11.27 5.04
C ILE A 304 -20.66 -11.33 6.14
N VAL A 305 -20.71 -12.36 6.97
CA VAL A 305 -19.67 -12.65 7.97
C VAL A 305 -18.48 -13.27 7.26
N THR A 306 -17.37 -12.54 7.17
CA THR A 306 -16.19 -12.97 6.41
C THR A 306 -15.06 -13.40 7.33
N VAL A 307 -14.70 -14.68 7.26
CA VAL A 307 -13.57 -15.28 8.00
C VAL A 307 -12.40 -15.47 7.04
N LEU A 308 -11.27 -14.84 7.35
CA LEU A 308 -10.02 -14.99 6.60
C LEU A 308 -9.06 -15.91 7.39
N MET A 309 -8.53 -16.92 6.71
CA MET A 309 -7.52 -17.83 7.23
C MET A 309 -6.30 -17.82 6.31
N ASP A 310 -5.15 -17.63 6.89
CA ASP A 310 -3.84 -17.79 6.27
C ASP A 310 -3.34 -19.20 6.57
N LEU A 311 -3.21 -20.02 5.53
CA LEU A 311 -2.85 -21.42 5.65
C LEU A 311 -1.34 -21.66 5.76
N GLU A 312 -0.51 -20.64 5.49
CA GLU A 312 0.95 -20.70 5.72
C GLU A 312 1.28 -20.97 7.20
N THR A 313 0.39 -20.58 8.11
CA THR A 313 0.62 -20.72 9.56
C THR A 313 0.47 -22.16 10.09
N PHE A 314 0.01 -23.08 9.27
CA PHE A 314 -0.21 -24.48 9.65
C PHE A 314 0.91 -25.39 9.14
N PRO A 315 1.11 -26.58 9.76
CA PRO A 315 2.02 -27.58 9.24
C PRO A 315 1.71 -27.93 7.78
N SER A 316 2.76 -28.20 7.00
CA SER A 316 2.61 -28.65 5.62
C SER A 316 2.73 -30.16 5.52
N PRO A 317 2.07 -30.83 4.57
CA PRO A 317 2.29 -32.24 4.34
C PRO A 317 3.79 -32.60 4.20
N PRO A 318 4.28 -33.72 4.80
CA PRO A 318 3.49 -34.91 5.18
C PRO A 318 2.72 -34.81 6.50
N GLU A 319 2.94 -33.81 7.34
CA GLU A 319 2.12 -33.61 8.53
C GLU A 319 0.69 -33.25 8.16
N ASP A 320 -0.31 -33.80 8.89
CA ASP A 320 -1.71 -33.50 8.62
C ASP A 320 -2.16 -32.25 9.39
N PRO A 321 -2.32 -31.09 8.74
CA PRO A 321 -2.73 -29.85 9.39
C PRO A 321 -4.24 -29.78 9.67
N THR A 322 -5.02 -30.77 9.26
CA THR A 322 -6.48 -30.67 9.18
C THR A 322 -7.13 -30.40 10.53
N ASP A 323 -6.69 -31.08 11.60
CA ASP A 323 -7.28 -30.92 12.93
C ASP A 323 -7.00 -29.51 13.52
N ASP A 324 -5.83 -28.94 13.24
CA ASP A 324 -5.48 -27.58 13.66
C ASP A 324 -6.25 -26.54 12.83
N ILE A 325 -6.41 -26.74 11.52
CA ILE A 325 -7.23 -25.88 10.64
C ILE A 325 -8.69 -25.87 11.11
N VAL A 326 -9.26 -27.03 11.42
CA VAL A 326 -10.64 -27.16 11.91
C VAL A 326 -10.83 -26.44 13.25
N SER A 327 -9.85 -26.56 14.15
CA SER A 327 -9.86 -25.89 15.46
C SER A 327 -9.77 -24.37 15.32
N ASP A 328 -8.86 -23.87 14.47
CA ASP A 328 -8.69 -22.43 14.23
C ASP A 328 -9.90 -21.84 13.50
N LEU A 329 -10.47 -22.56 12.52
CA LEU A 329 -11.67 -22.16 11.82
C LEU A 329 -12.85 -22.00 12.79
N ARG A 330 -13.05 -22.97 13.69
CA ARG A 330 -14.06 -22.87 14.75
C ARG A 330 -13.87 -21.61 15.59
N ARG A 331 -12.65 -21.34 16.05
CA ARG A 331 -12.32 -20.18 16.88
C ARG A 331 -12.62 -18.86 16.13
N ARG A 332 -12.13 -18.71 14.89
CA ARG A 332 -12.35 -17.52 14.08
C ARG A 332 -13.82 -17.29 13.76
N LEU A 333 -14.58 -18.34 13.47
CA LEU A 333 -16.03 -18.24 13.27
C LEU A 333 -16.73 -17.70 14.52
N ILE A 334 -16.37 -18.20 15.71
CA ILE A 334 -16.92 -17.72 16.98
C ILE A 334 -16.61 -16.23 17.17
N ASP A 335 -15.37 -15.82 16.93
CA ASP A 335 -14.92 -14.45 17.15
C ASP A 335 -15.62 -13.47 16.19
N GLU A 336 -15.71 -13.80 14.90
CA GLU A 336 -16.39 -12.95 13.89
C GLU A 336 -17.90 -12.88 14.13
N LEU A 337 -18.56 -13.99 14.49
CA LEU A 337 -19.98 -13.99 14.83
C LEU A 337 -20.26 -13.18 16.09
N LYS A 338 -19.44 -13.33 17.15
CA LYS A 338 -19.55 -12.53 18.39
C LYS A 338 -19.36 -11.03 18.13
N SER A 339 -18.39 -10.65 17.30
CA SER A 339 -18.13 -9.24 16.96
C SER A 339 -19.38 -8.56 16.37
N ARG A 340 -20.20 -9.34 15.67
CA ARG A 340 -21.46 -8.89 15.06
C ARG A 340 -22.70 -9.17 15.93
N LYS A 341 -22.51 -9.66 17.15
CA LYS A 341 -23.57 -10.05 18.09
C LYS A 341 -24.51 -11.15 17.53
N LEU A 342 -23.96 -12.03 16.71
CA LEU A 342 -24.68 -13.14 16.11
C LEU A 342 -24.53 -14.41 16.96
N ARG A 343 -25.38 -15.39 16.70
CA ARG A 343 -25.43 -16.67 17.42
C ARG A 343 -24.14 -17.47 17.23
N THR A 344 -23.61 -18.05 18.35
CA THR A 344 -22.39 -18.87 18.34
C THR A 344 -22.54 -20.17 19.13
N GLN A 345 -23.71 -20.42 19.71
CA GLN A 345 -23.91 -21.47 20.70
C GLN A 345 -23.42 -22.84 20.23
N GLU A 346 -23.76 -23.24 19.02
CA GLU A 346 -23.46 -24.56 18.46
C GLU A 346 -21.95 -24.77 18.27
N LEU A 347 -21.23 -23.74 17.83
CA LEU A 347 -19.77 -23.78 17.72
C LEU A 347 -19.08 -23.71 19.09
N SER A 348 -19.66 -22.96 20.03
CA SER A 348 -19.08 -22.79 21.38
C SER A 348 -19.22 -24.07 22.22
N GLN A 349 -20.21 -24.92 21.94
CA GLN A 349 -20.42 -26.20 22.61
C GLN A 349 -19.49 -27.32 22.11
N LEU A 350 -18.83 -27.15 20.96
CA LEU A 350 -17.86 -28.12 20.46
C LEU A 350 -16.60 -28.12 21.36
N SER A 351 -15.91 -29.26 21.38
CA SER A 351 -14.56 -29.35 21.97
C SER A 351 -13.58 -28.35 21.34
N GLU A 352 -12.46 -28.13 21.97
CA GLU A 352 -11.39 -27.26 21.38
C GLU A 352 -10.85 -27.81 20.07
N ARG A 353 -10.82 -29.15 19.92
CA ARG A 353 -10.41 -29.87 18.72
C ARG A 353 -11.56 -30.73 18.22
N PRO A 354 -12.54 -30.15 17.53
CA PRO A 354 -13.66 -30.91 16.99
C PRO A 354 -13.23 -31.67 15.72
N SER A 355 -13.91 -32.75 15.42
CA SER A 355 -13.76 -33.44 14.14
C SER A 355 -14.35 -32.58 13.00
N ILE A 356 -13.97 -32.87 11.76
CA ILE A 356 -14.54 -32.25 10.55
C ILE A 356 -16.06 -32.37 10.55
N LEU A 357 -16.60 -33.54 10.94
CA LEU A 357 -18.04 -33.80 10.93
C LEU A 357 -18.79 -32.99 12.00
N GLU A 358 -18.23 -32.88 13.21
CA GLU A 358 -18.81 -32.06 14.28
C GLU A 358 -18.87 -30.59 13.87
N LEU A 359 -17.76 -30.04 13.32
CA LEU A 359 -17.74 -28.68 12.81
C LEU A 359 -18.76 -28.47 11.70
N LYS A 360 -18.83 -29.40 10.71
CA LYS A 360 -19.83 -29.34 9.62
C LYS A 360 -21.25 -29.24 10.20
N ASN A 361 -21.64 -30.13 11.09
CA ASN A 361 -22.99 -30.19 11.66
C ASN A 361 -23.35 -28.91 12.45
N ALA A 362 -22.40 -28.43 13.27
CA ALA A 362 -22.60 -27.19 14.02
C ALA A 362 -22.75 -25.99 13.10
N LEU A 363 -21.89 -25.90 12.07
CA LEU A 363 -21.94 -24.80 11.09
C LEU A 363 -23.26 -24.82 10.31
N GLN A 364 -23.72 -25.98 9.82
CA GLN A 364 -25.01 -26.10 9.15
C GLN A 364 -26.19 -25.68 10.05
N THR A 365 -26.11 -25.97 11.33
CA THR A 365 -27.15 -25.56 12.29
C THR A 365 -27.15 -24.04 12.45
N ILE A 366 -25.99 -23.41 12.62
CA ILE A 366 -25.85 -21.94 12.69
C ILE A 366 -26.35 -21.28 11.42
N LEU A 367 -25.98 -21.79 10.24
CA LEU A 367 -26.39 -21.23 8.95
C LEU A 367 -27.92 -21.16 8.80
N LYS A 368 -28.66 -22.16 9.32
CA LYS A 368 -30.14 -22.12 9.34
C LYS A 368 -30.69 -20.97 10.18
N TYR A 369 -30.02 -20.59 11.26
CA TYR A 369 -30.43 -19.42 12.06
C TYR A 369 -30.04 -18.11 11.38
N LEU A 370 -28.80 -18.02 10.87
CA LEU A 370 -28.30 -16.84 10.16
C LEU A 370 -29.13 -16.50 8.92
N TRP A 371 -29.62 -17.52 8.22
CA TRP A 371 -30.46 -17.35 7.03
C TRP A 371 -31.76 -16.58 7.34
N LYS A 372 -32.37 -16.84 8.49
CA LYS A 372 -33.60 -16.13 8.91
C LYS A 372 -33.38 -14.62 9.06
N ASP A 373 -32.16 -14.21 9.41
CA ASP A 373 -31.77 -12.82 9.61
C ASP A 373 -31.06 -12.23 8.37
N GLY A 374 -31.05 -12.96 7.25
CA GLY A 374 -30.42 -12.55 6.00
C GLY A 374 -28.89 -12.57 6.03
N ASN A 375 -28.28 -13.16 7.07
CA ASN A 375 -26.83 -13.22 7.19
C ASN A 375 -26.22 -14.43 6.43
N ARG A 376 -25.04 -14.21 5.86
CA ARG A 376 -24.26 -15.23 5.14
C ARG A 376 -22.87 -15.39 5.78
N ILE A 377 -22.21 -16.51 5.51
CA ILE A 377 -20.81 -16.73 5.89
C ILE A 377 -19.98 -16.91 4.61
N LEU A 378 -18.89 -16.15 4.54
CA LEU A 378 -17.84 -16.29 3.54
C LEU A 378 -16.55 -16.72 4.23
N LEU A 379 -15.98 -17.84 3.77
CA LEU A 379 -14.66 -18.27 4.20
C LEU A 379 -13.65 -17.92 3.11
N LEU A 380 -12.59 -17.19 3.48
CA LEU A 380 -11.45 -16.86 2.64
C LEU A 380 -10.26 -17.68 3.11
N LEU A 381 -9.74 -18.56 2.24
CA LEU A 381 -8.60 -19.43 2.51
C LEU A 381 -7.43 -18.94 1.65
N ASP A 382 -6.44 -18.32 2.29
CA ASP A 382 -5.24 -17.81 1.61
C ASP A 382 -4.08 -18.79 1.73
N GLU A 383 -3.13 -18.71 0.79
CA GLU A 383 -1.92 -19.52 0.68
C GLU A 383 -2.23 -21.03 0.64
N ILE A 384 -3.18 -21.43 -0.24
CA ILE A 384 -3.70 -22.80 -0.35
C ILE A 384 -2.64 -23.82 -0.82
N GLU A 385 -1.54 -23.37 -1.40
CA GLU A 385 -0.41 -24.22 -1.80
C GLU A 385 0.20 -24.99 -0.63
N TYR A 386 0.10 -24.48 0.59
CA TYR A 386 0.56 -25.20 1.78
C TYR A 386 -0.25 -26.45 2.07
N LEU A 387 -1.45 -26.57 1.49
CA LEU A 387 -2.28 -27.79 1.55
C LEU A 387 -2.18 -28.64 0.28
N THR A 388 -1.44 -28.18 -0.75
CA THR A 388 -1.36 -28.84 -2.04
C THR A 388 0.04 -29.41 -2.22
N PRO A 389 0.23 -30.72 -2.43
CA PRO A 389 1.56 -31.28 -2.64
C PRO A 389 2.13 -30.71 -3.95
N ALA A 390 3.28 -30.06 -3.86
CA ALA A 390 4.04 -29.59 -5.02
C ALA A 390 4.82 -30.71 -5.71
N ASP A 391 5.28 -31.65 -4.90
CA ASP A 391 6.07 -32.82 -5.32
C ASP A 391 5.30 -34.11 -5.01
N ARG A 392 5.59 -35.18 -5.73
CA ARG A 392 5.13 -36.53 -5.39
C ARG A 392 5.80 -36.95 -4.09
N VAL A 393 5.20 -36.61 -2.97
CA VAL A 393 5.64 -37.10 -1.66
C VAL A 393 5.07 -38.50 -1.51
N ASP A 394 5.93 -39.51 -1.37
CA ASP A 394 5.53 -40.88 -1.03
C ASP A 394 5.06 -40.91 0.44
N ILE A 395 3.79 -40.54 0.64
CA ILE A 395 3.15 -40.60 1.96
C ILE A 395 2.53 -42.00 2.10
N ALA A 396 2.82 -42.68 3.19
CA ALA A 396 2.20 -43.98 3.48
C ALA A 396 0.67 -43.86 3.52
N GLU A 397 -0.05 -44.89 3.03
CA GLU A 397 -1.52 -44.83 2.86
C GLU A 397 -2.29 -44.52 4.16
N GLY A 398 -1.71 -44.85 5.33
CA GLY A 398 -2.27 -44.55 6.66
C GLY A 398 -2.06 -43.11 7.14
N ASP A 399 -1.08 -42.40 6.60
CA ASP A 399 -0.66 -41.05 7.05
C ASP A 399 -1.13 -39.94 6.09
N MET A 400 -2.00 -40.26 5.13
CA MET A 400 -2.52 -39.29 4.17
C MET A 400 -3.31 -38.17 4.84
N PRO A 401 -2.99 -36.90 4.61
CA PRO A 401 -3.73 -35.77 5.19
C PRO A 401 -5.21 -35.80 4.85
N LYS A 402 -6.06 -35.42 5.81
CA LYS A 402 -7.53 -35.42 5.66
C LYS A 402 -8.04 -34.18 4.89
N ILE A 403 -7.16 -33.47 4.16
CA ILE A 403 -7.48 -32.24 3.44
C ILE A 403 -8.60 -32.45 2.43
N ALA A 404 -8.57 -33.53 1.65
CA ALA A 404 -9.65 -33.86 0.73
C ALA A 404 -11.00 -34.06 1.45
N GLN A 405 -10.99 -34.59 2.68
CA GLN A 405 -12.18 -34.76 3.50
C GLN A 405 -12.71 -33.41 4.01
N LEU A 406 -11.82 -32.52 4.44
CA LEU A 406 -12.19 -31.14 4.84
C LEU A 406 -12.83 -30.40 3.68
N LEU A 407 -12.21 -30.41 2.50
CA LEU A 407 -12.74 -29.76 1.31
C LEU A 407 -14.08 -30.37 0.85
N SER A 408 -14.27 -31.70 1.01
CA SER A 408 -15.54 -32.36 0.77
C SER A 408 -16.63 -31.89 1.74
N ALA A 409 -16.30 -31.69 3.01
CA ALA A 409 -17.22 -31.17 4.01
C ALA A 409 -17.62 -29.72 3.70
N LEU A 410 -16.68 -28.85 3.33
CA LEU A 410 -16.96 -27.47 2.91
C LEU A 410 -17.84 -27.42 1.67
N ARG A 411 -17.53 -28.24 0.64
CA ARG A 411 -18.37 -28.37 -0.56
C ARG A 411 -19.79 -28.81 -0.21
N SER A 412 -19.94 -29.81 0.66
CA SER A 412 -21.27 -30.28 1.09
C SER A 412 -22.06 -29.18 1.79
N ILE A 413 -21.42 -28.34 2.61
CA ILE A 413 -22.09 -27.19 3.25
C ILE A 413 -22.58 -26.19 2.19
N VAL A 414 -21.78 -25.88 1.17
CA VAL A 414 -22.22 -24.99 0.07
C VAL A 414 -23.42 -25.58 -0.67
N GLN A 415 -23.44 -26.89 -0.90
CA GLN A 415 -24.54 -27.57 -1.60
C GLN A 415 -25.82 -27.67 -0.78
N GLU A 416 -25.71 -27.71 0.54
CA GLU A 416 -26.83 -27.93 1.46
C GLU A 416 -27.35 -26.64 2.12
N SER A 417 -26.66 -25.50 1.94
CA SER A 417 -26.98 -24.21 2.57
C SER A 417 -26.93 -23.07 1.56
N GLU A 418 -27.92 -22.18 1.56
CA GLU A 418 -28.03 -21.07 0.63
C GLU A 418 -27.24 -19.81 1.07
N ASN A 419 -26.51 -19.88 2.18
CA ASN A 419 -25.85 -18.73 2.81
C ASN A 419 -24.40 -19.02 3.26
N PHE A 420 -23.75 -19.98 2.60
CA PHE A 420 -22.34 -20.28 2.82
C PHE A 420 -21.60 -20.42 1.50
N THR A 421 -20.43 -19.82 1.39
CA THR A 421 -19.49 -20.09 0.31
C THR A 421 -18.06 -19.86 0.77
N PHE A 422 -17.08 -20.21 -0.06
CA PHE A 422 -15.68 -19.94 0.22
C PHE A 422 -14.91 -19.56 -1.04
N VAL A 423 -13.83 -18.78 -0.85
CA VAL A 423 -12.87 -18.40 -1.88
C VAL A 423 -11.51 -18.92 -1.43
N LEU A 424 -10.79 -19.52 -2.37
CA LEU A 424 -9.42 -20.01 -2.21
C LEU A 424 -8.45 -19.00 -2.84
N SER A 425 -7.25 -18.88 -2.30
CA SER A 425 -6.18 -18.08 -2.91
C SER A 425 -4.84 -18.77 -2.74
N GLY A 426 -4.01 -18.73 -3.77
CA GLY A 426 -2.68 -19.33 -3.69
C GLY A 426 -1.84 -19.22 -4.97
N LEU A 427 -0.67 -19.84 -4.91
CA LEU A 427 0.28 -19.86 -6.03
C LEU A 427 -0.11 -20.88 -7.09
N THR A 428 -0.77 -21.97 -6.73
CA THR A 428 -1.10 -23.07 -7.64
C THR A 428 -2.60 -23.32 -7.75
N SER A 429 -3.07 -23.54 -8.96
CA SER A 429 -4.45 -23.96 -9.26
C SER A 429 -4.69 -25.48 -9.10
N ALA A 430 -3.65 -26.27 -8.79
CA ALA A 430 -3.75 -27.72 -8.65
C ALA A 430 -4.84 -28.18 -7.68
N ILE A 431 -5.14 -27.37 -6.65
CA ILE A 431 -6.21 -27.65 -5.68
C ILE A 431 -7.61 -27.68 -6.32
N VAL A 432 -7.83 -27.03 -7.45
CA VAL A 432 -9.13 -26.98 -8.16
C VAL A 432 -9.08 -27.68 -9.52
N GLU A 433 -7.92 -27.78 -10.14
CA GLU A 433 -7.72 -28.35 -11.48
C GLU A 433 -7.18 -29.78 -11.45
N GLY A 434 -6.59 -30.23 -10.33
CA GLY A 434 -6.11 -31.59 -10.16
C GLY A 434 -7.24 -32.58 -9.89
N GLY A 435 -7.33 -33.69 -10.63
CA GLY A 435 -8.36 -34.70 -10.45
C GLY A 435 -8.23 -35.51 -9.14
N ARG A 436 -7.05 -35.52 -8.53
CA ARG A 436 -6.76 -36.23 -7.27
C ARG A 436 -6.01 -35.31 -6.30
N LEU A 437 -6.31 -35.47 -5.00
CA LEU A 437 -5.65 -34.83 -3.89
C LEU A 437 -5.28 -35.87 -2.84
N TYR A 438 -3.99 -36.08 -2.58
CA TYR A 438 -3.49 -37.15 -1.69
C TYR A 438 -4.12 -38.50 -1.97
N GLY A 439 -4.03 -38.98 -3.23
CA GLY A 439 -4.57 -40.28 -3.64
C GLY A 439 -6.10 -40.40 -3.72
N ARG A 440 -6.86 -39.46 -3.16
CA ARG A 440 -8.34 -39.41 -3.16
C ARG A 440 -8.86 -38.57 -4.36
N PRO A 441 -10.08 -38.81 -4.81
CA PRO A 441 -10.73 -37.89 -5.75
C PRO A 441 -10.80 -36.47 -5.14
N ASN A 442 -10.41 -35.48 -5.93
CA ASN A 442 -10.45 -34.08 -5.49
C ASN A 442 -11.91 -33.57 -5.54
N PRO A 443 -12.47 -33.14 -4.41
CA PRO A 443 -13.86 -32.68 -4.37
C PRO A 443 -14.10 -31.36 -5.10
N LEU A 444 -13.04 -30.56 -5.35
CA LEU A 444 -13.16 -29.26 -6.02
C LEU A 444 -12.94 -29.35 -7.52
N PHE A 445 -12.40 -30.47 -8.01
CA PHE A 445 -12.14 -30.67 -9.43
C PHE A 445 -13.39 -30.46 -10.30
N SER A 446 -13.28 -29.60 -11.32
CA SER A 446 -14.39 -29.21 -12.23
C SER A 446 -15.61 -28.59 -11.54
N TRP A 447 -15.55 -28.34 -10.22
CA TRP A 447 -16.64 -27.74 -9.46
C TRP A 447 -16.31 -26.30 -9.02
N ALA A 448 -15.08 -26.05 -8.62
CA ALA A 448 -14.61 -24.69 -8.32
C ALA A 448 -14.01 -24.04 -9.58
N LYS A 449 -14.23 -22.73 -9.71
CA LYS A 449 -13.70 -21.92 -10.82
C LYS A 449 -12.28 -21.46 -10.49
N ALA A 450 -11.36 -21.59 -11.43
CA ALA A 450 -10.04 -20.96 -11.33
C ALA A 450 -10.04 -19.59 -12.02
N VAL A 451 -9.47 -18.58 -11.33
CA VAL A 451 -9.26 -17.23 -11.85
C VAL A 451 -7.84 -16.81 -11.55
N TYR A 452 -7.17 -16.22 -12.51
CA TYR A 452 -5.78 -15.79 -12.37
C TYR A 452 -5.64 -14.29 -12.18
N VAL A 453 -4.75 -13.90 -11.27
CA VAL A 453 -4.43 -12.49 -10.98
C VAL A 453 -3.43 -11.99 -12.01
N LYS A 454 -3.94 -11.33 -13.03
CA LYS A 454 -3.12 -10.72 -14.09
C LYS A 454 -2.31 -9.52 -13.58
N PRO A 455 -1.22 -9.13 -14.23
CA PRO A 455 -0.57 -7.86 -14.02
C PRO A 455 -1.56 -6.69 -14.12
N LEU A 456 -1.24 -5.56 -13.51
CA LEU A 456 -2.02 -4.33 -13.67
C LEU A 456 -1.93 -3.86 -15.13
N THR A 457 -3.05 -3.44 -15.69
CA THR A 457 -3.03 -2.77 -17.00
C THR A 457 -2.29 -1.44 -16.87
N ARG A 458 -1.95 -0.84 -17.99
CA ARG A 458 -1.29 0.46 -18.03
C ARG A 458 -2.12 1.52 -17.29
N GLU A 459 -3.42 1.54 -17.56
CA GLU A 459 -4.36 2.51 -16.96
C GLU A 459 -4.47 2.32 -15.44
N GLU A 460 -4.53 1.06 -14.98
CA GLU A 460 -4.59 0.74 -13.54
C GLU A 460 -3.30 1.13 -12.81
N ALA A 461 -2.15 0.89 -13.45
CA ALA A 461 -0.84 1.27 -12.93
C ALA A 461 -0.65 2.80 -12.90
N ASP A 462 -1.10 3.50 -13.95
CA ASP A 462 -1.06 4.95 -14.05
C ASP A 462 -1.98 5.61 -12.99
N GLU A 463 -3.19 5.05 -12.75
CA GLU A 463 -4.09 5.48 -11.66
C GLU A 463 -3.40 5.32 -10.29
N LEU A 464 -2.77 4.17 -10.05
CA LEU A 464 -2.02 3.91 -8.82
C LEU A 464 -0.90 4.94 -8.63
N ALA A 465 -0.03 5.11 -9.62
CA ALA A 465 1.12 5.99 -9.51
C ALA A 465 0.69 7.45 -9.33
N SER A 466 -0.23 7.93 -10.14
CA SER A 466 -0.70 9.32 -10.09
C SER A 466 -1.40 9.63 -8.78
N THR A 467 -2.23 8.71 -8.27
CA THR A 467 -2.95 8.91 -7.01
C THR A 467 -2.01 8.86 -5.81
N VAL A 468 -1.12 7.87 -5.75
CA VAL A 468 -0.17 7.71 -4.64
C VAL A 468 0.89 8.82 -4.67
N GLY A 469 1.42 9.12 -5.86
CA GLY A 469 2.37 10.22 -6.07
C GLY A 469 1.76 11.57 -5.69
N GLY A 470 0.53 11.83 -6.12
CA GLY A 470 -0.21 13.05 -5.78
C GLY A 470 -0.33 13.27 -4.26
N LYS A 471 -0.60 12.22 -3.47
CA LYS A 471 -0.63 12.32 -1.99
C LYS A 471 0.72 12.66 -1.36
N MET A 472 1.81 12.55 -2.10
CA MET A 472 3.17 12.94 -1.69
C MET A 472 3.64 14.23 -2.35
N GLY A 473 2.75 14.95 -3.05
CA GLY A 473 3.10 16.16 -3.78
C GLY A 473 4.03 15.89 -4.98
N ILE A 474 3.90 14.72 -5.60
CA ILE A 474 4.70 14.34 -6.78
C ILE A 474 3.79 14.37 -8.01
N GLN A 475 4.14 15.19 -8.99
CA GLN A 475 3.60 15.13 -10.33
C GLN A 475 4.40 14.10 -11.14
N ILE A 476 3.72 13.11 -11.70
CA ILE A 476 4.36 12.08 -12.51
C ILE A 476 4.04 12.33 -13.97
N GLU A 477 5.08 12.52 -14.80
CA GLU A 477 4.92 12.75 -16.23
C GLU A 477 4.51 11.47 -16.98
N PRO A 478 3.78 11.57 -18.09
CA PRO A 478 3.36 10.40 -18.88
C PRO A 478 4.52 9.49 -19.29
N GLY A 479 5.68 10.05 -19.63
CA GLY A 479 6.88 9.26 -19.96
C GLY A 479 7.47 8.52 -18.77
N ALA A 480 7.28 9.01 -17.53
CA ALA A 480 7.69 8.29 -16.32
C ALA A 480 6.73 7.16 -16.00
N LEU A 481 5.42 7.38 -16.13
CA LEU A 481 4.39 6.34 -16.00
C LEU A 481 4.65 5.18 -16.95
N GLU A 482 4.98 5.50 -18.22
CA GLU A 482 5.36 4.52 -19.23
C GLU A 482 6.58 3.70 -18.82
N ALA A 483 7.66 4.37 -18.43
CA ALA A 483 8.89 3.68 -18.03
C ALA A 483 8.71 2.80 -16.78
N LEU A 484 7.89 3.23 -15.80
CA LEU A 484 7.54 2.42 -14.63
C LEU A 484 6.80 1.14 -15.02
N HIS A 485 5.81 1.26 -15.94
CA HIS A 485 5.02 0.13 -16.39
C HIS A 485 5.86 -0.82 -17.24
N GLU A 486 6.61 -0.30 -18.22
CA GLU A 486 7.53 -1.08 -19.06
C GLU A 486 8.53 -1.87 -18.22
N ALA A 487 9.17 -1.24 -17.22
CA ALA A 487 10.20 -1.87 -16.41
C ALA A 487 9.66 -2.93 -15.44
N SER A 488 8.41 -2.81 -15.00
CA SER A 488 7.80 -3.72 -14.01
C SER A 488 6.88 -4.78 -14.62
N GLY A 489 6.58 -4.69 -15.93
CA GLY A 489 5.57 -5.54 -16.60
C GLY A 489 4.18 -5.44 -15.95
N GLY A 490 3.85 -4.34 -15.27
CA GLY A 490 2.59 -4.19 -14.51
C GLY A 490 2.48 -5.06 -13.25
N HIS A 491 3.55 -5.76 -12.84
CA HIS A 491 3.53 -6.54 -11.60
C HIS A 491 3.40 -5.63 -10.39
N ALA A 492 2.31 -5.75 -9.64
CA ALA A 492 1.89 -4.77 -8.61
C ALA A 492 2.99 -4.45 -7.57
N TYR A 493 3.70 -5.46 -7.09
CA TYR A 493 4.79 -5.27 -6.14
C TYR A 493 6.01 -4.59 -6.80
N LEU A 494 6.43 -5.02 -7.98
CA LEU A 494 7.59 -4.46 -8.66
C LEU A 494 7.36 -3.02 -9.09
N TYR A 495 6.15 -2.71 -9.58
CA TYR A 495 5.74 -1.36 -9.92
C TYR A 495 5.86 -0.40 -8.73
N ARG A 496 5.30 -0.79 -7.57
CA ARG A 496 5.42 0.00 -6.33
C ARG A 496 6.86 0.09 -5.84
N ASN A 497 7.62 -0.99 -5.94
CA ASN A 497 9.02 -1.03 -5.47
C ASN A 497 9.90 -0.11 -6.30
N LEU A 498 9.76 -0.11 -7.64
CA LEU A 498 10.46 0.82 -8.53
C LEU A 498 10.04 2.27 -8.26
N SER A 499 8.73 2.53 -8.16
CA SER A 499 8.23 3.87 -7.81
C SER A 499 8.81 4.38 -6.49
N SER A 500 8.88 3.53 -5.46
CA SER A 500 9.51 3.83 -4.17
C SER A 500 11.00 4.16 -4.33
N ALA A 501 11.72 3.39 -5.15
CA ALA A 501 13.14 3.63 -5.42
C ALA A 501 13.37 5.03 -6.03
N VAL A 502 12.58 5.39 -7.03
CA VAL A 502 12.67 6.71 -7.69
C VAL A 502 12.31 7.83 -6.71
N VAL A 503 11.25 7.69 -5.92
CA VAL A 503 10.80 8.72 -4.95
C VAL A 503 11.89 9.09 -3.96
N LYS A 504 12.69 8.14 -3.51
CA LYS A 504 13.79 8.37 -2.55
C LYS A 504 14.90 9.30 -3.09
N HIS A 505 15.02 9.39 -4.40
CA HIS A 505 16.04 10.21 -5.06
C HIS A 505 15.48 11.53 -5.64
N LEU A 506 14.15 11.75 -5.55
CA LEU A 506 13.57 13.02 -5.97
C LEU A 506 14.03 14.17 -5.04
N PRO A 507 14.28 15.37 -5.60
CA PRO A 507 14.69 16.51 -4.81
C PRO A 507 13.65 16.90 -3.77
N THR A 508 14.09 17.29 -2.58
CA THR A 508 13.22 17.74 -1.48
C THR A 508 13.30 19.25 -1.23
N ASP A 509 14.18 19.94 -1.95
CA ASP A 509 14.43 21.39 -1.84
C ASP A 509 13.65 22.23 -2.86
N VAL A 510 12.86 21.58 -3.72
CA VAL A 510 11.97 22.22 -4.70
C VAL A 510 10.57 22.44 -4.13
N PHE A 511 9.81 23.39 -4.71
CA PHE A 511 8.41 23.63 -4.30
C PHE A 511 7.48 22.53 -4.80
N GLN A 512 7.68 22.04 -6.01
CA GLN A 512 6.91 20.96 -6.61
C GLN A 512 7.85 19.86 -7.09
N ARG A 513 7.61 18.62 -6.69
CA ARG A 513 8.38 17.47 -7.14
C ARG A 513 7.78 16.88 -8.40
N THR A 514 8.62 16.61 -9.38
CA THR A 514 8.20 15.98 -10.64
C THR A 514 9.03 14.72 -10.87
N MET A 515 8.34 13.62 -11.18
CA MET A 515 8.98 12.38 -11.62
C MET A 515 8.96 12.37 -13.15
N VAL A 516 10.15 12.44 -13.74
CA VAL A 516 10.35 12.42 -15.20
C VAL A 516 10.89 11.06 -15.65
N ARG A 517 10.77 10.72 -16.94
CA ARG A 517 11.26 9.44 -17.52
C ARG A 517 12.73 9.16 -17.16
N SER A 518 13.59 10.18 -17.26
CA SER A 518 15.02 10.01 -16.96
C SER A 518 15.29 9.63 -15.51
N ALA A 519 14.49 10.09 -14.54
CA ALA A 519 14.63 9.70 -13.15
C ALA A 519 14.34 8.19 -12.96
N VAL A 520 13.34 7.66 -13.65
CA VAL A 520 13.04 6.21 -13.64
C VAL A 520 14.19 5.43 -14.25
N LEU A 521 14.67 5.84 -15.43
CA LEU A 521 15.75 5.12 -16.14
C LEU A 521 17.07 5.12 -15.36
N THR A 522 17.37 6.18 -14.63
CA THR A 522 18.57 6.25 -13.78
C THR A 522 18.54 5.21 -12.65
N GLU A 523 17.36 4.92 -12.10
CA GLU A 523 17.19 3.96 -11.00
C GLU A 523 17.19 2.50 -11.46
N LEU A 524 16.94 2.21 -12.73
CA LEU A 524 16.68 0.85 -13.22
C LEU A 524 17.81 -0.13 -12.91
N SER A 525 19.07 0.25 -13.10
CA SER A 525 20.21 -0.65 -12.89
C SER A 525 20.31 -1.13 -11.44
N ASP A 526 20.25 -0.16 -10.50
CA ASP A 526 20.36 -0.45 -9.08
C ASP A 526 19.09 -1.17 -8.56
N TRP A 527 17.93 -0.80 -9.10
CA TRP A 527 16.67 -1.45 -8.76
C TRP A 527 16.64 -2.91 -9.23
N LYS A 528 17.05 -3.20 -10.47
CA LYS A 528 17.13 -4.57 -11.00
C LYS A 528 17.95 -5.48 -10.08
N SER A 529 19.14 -5.03 -9.67
CA SER A 529 19.99 -5.77 -8.74
C SER A 529 19.32 -6.03 -7.39
N ARG A 530 18.51 -5.09 -6.89
CA ARG A 530 17.79 -5.25 -5.61
C ARG A 530 16.61 -6.22 -5.67
N VAL A 531 15.93 -6.31 -6.82
CA VAL A 531 14.74 -7.16 -6.96
C VAL A 531 15.03 -8.53 -7.55
N GLN A 532 16.24 -8.77 -8.02
CA GLN A 532 16.65 -10.03 -8.66
C GLN A 532 16.23 -11.26 -7.84
N GLY A 533 16.54 -11.32 -6.54
CA GLY A 533 16.15 -12.44 -5.69
C GLY A 533 14.64 -12.66 -5.59
N ASN A 534 13.82 -11.59 -5.69
CA ASN A 534 12.36 -11.75 -5.72
C ASN A 534 11.88 -12.37 -7.03
N ILE A 535 12.55 -12.07 -8.14
CA ILE A 535 12.18 -12.59 -9.46
C ILE A 535 12.64 -14.03 -9.59
N GLU A 536 13.85 -14.35 -9.13
CA GLU A 536 14.34 -15.73 -9.03
C GLU A 536 13.36 -16.60 -8.21
N GLU A 537 12.82 -16.07 -7.11
CA GLU A 537 11.81 -16.75 -6.30
C GLU A 537 10.51 -16.99 -7.09
N ILE A 538 10.07 -16.03 -7.91
CA ILE A 538 8.90 -16.18 -8.79
C ILE A 538 9.16 -17.30 -9.81
N VAL A 539 10.32 -17.31 -10.46
CA VAL A 539 10.70 -18.35 -11.44
C VAL A 539 10.75 -19.72 -10.78
N GLN A 540 11.34 -19.83 -9.60
CA GLN A 540 11.38 -21.09 -8.85
C GLN A 540 9.97 -21.62 -8.53
N HIS A 541 9.05 -20.74 -8.18
CA HIS A 541 7.66 -21.13 -7.95
C HIS A 541 6.96 -21.60 -9.21
N VAL A 542 7.22 -20.97 -10.37
CA VAL A 542 6.69 -21.44 -11.65
C VAL A 542 7.23 -22.85 -11.96
N LYS A 543 8.53 -23.07 -11.81
CA LYS A 543 9.15 -24.41 -12.00
C LYS A 543 8.55 -25.46 -11.07
N ARG A 544 8.26 -25.09 -9.84
CA ARG A 544 7.72 -26.01 -8.82
C ARG A 544 6.25 -26.35 -9.02
N TYR A 545 5.41 -25.36 -9.26
CA TYR A 545 3.95 -25.52 -9.27
C TYR A 545 3.33 -25.62 -10.67
N TYR A 546 4.07 -25.24 -11.69
CA TYR A 546 3.65 -25.22 -13.09
C TYR A 546 4.75 -25.80 -14.01
N PRO A 547 5.15 -27.08 -13.81
CA PRO A 547 6.31 -27.65 -14.50
C PRO A 547 6.14 -27.70 -16.02
N ASN A 548 4.94 -27.95 -16.55
CA ASN A 548 4.69 -27.94 -17.99
C ASN A 548 4.82 -26.54 -18.57
N GLU A 549 4.28 -25.55 -17.88
CA GLU A 549 4.38 -24.13 -18.22
C GLU A 549 5.84 -23.66 -18.15
N ALA A 550 6.62 -24.14 -17.17
CA ALA A 550 8.03 -23.82 -17.07
C ALA A 550 8.84 -24.35 -18.27
N VAL A 551 8.56 -25.57 -18.74
CA VAL A 551 9.19 -26.13 -19.95
C VAL A 551 8.84 -25.31 -21.19
N MET A 552 7.56 -24.93 -21.35
CA MET A 552 7.14 -24.05 -22.45
C MET A 552 7.79 -22.68 -22.38
N LEU A 553 7.96 -22.13 -21.18
CA LEU A 553 8.63 -20.86 -20.97
C LEU A 553 10.11 -20.91 -21.34
N GLU A 554 10.83 -21.96 -20.92
CA GLU A 554 12.23 -22.20 -21.30
C GLU A 554 12.33 -22.36 -22.82
N LEU A 555 11.40 -23.09 -23.44
CA LEU A 555 11.39 -23.25 -24.91
C LEU A 555 11.21 -21.89 -25.63
N LEU A 556 10.32 -21.02 -25.14
CA LEU A 556 10.15 -19.69 -25.72
C LEU A 556 11.41 -18.83 -25.60
N MET A 557 12.18 -18.99 -24.51
CA MET A 557 13.44 -18.26 -24.33
C MET A 557 14.58 -18.79 -25.22
N ASP A 558 14.65 -20.10 -25.42
CA ASP A 558 15.73 -20.74 -26.13
C ASP A 558 15.46 -20.86 -27.65
N SER A 559 14.23 -21.17 -28.04
CA SER A 559 13.82 -21.43 -29.42
C SER A 559 12.39 -20.96 -29.69
N PRO A 560 12.18 -19.66 -29.95
CA PRO A 560 10.83 -19.08 -30.18
C PRO A 560 10.05 -19.76 -31.31
N ASP A 561 10.74 -20.20 -32.36
CA ASP A 561 10.11 -20.89 -33.50
C ASP A 561 9.54 -22.26 -33.10
N ASP A 562 10.28 -23.04 -32.30
CA ASP A 562 9.81 -24.33 -31.76
C ASP A 562 8.65 -24.15 -30.80
N PHE A 563 8.65 -23.06 -30.02
CA PHE A 563 7.54 -22.70 -29.16
C PHE A 563 6.26 -22.46 -29.95
N GLU A 564 6.31 -21.69 -31.06
CA GLU A 564 5.15 -21.40 -31.91
C GLU A 564 4.57 -22.67 -32.54
N GLU A 565 5.42 -23.65 -32.94
CA GLU A 565 4.96 -24.94 -33.42
C GLU A 565 4.17 -25.73 -32.36
N LEU A 566 4.63 -25.70 -31.12
CA LEU A 566 4.00 -26.40 -30.00
C LEU A 566 2.84 -25.63 -29.34
N ALA A 567 2.77 -24.31 -29.50
CA ALA A 567 1.79 -23.46 -28.85
C ALA A 567 0.34 -23.89 -29.10
N THR A 568 0.03 -24.40 -30.29
CA THR A 568 -1.29 -24.92 -30.65
C THR A 568 -1.64 -26.20 -29.90
N SER A 569 -0.69 -27.12 -29.74
CA SER A 569 -0.91 -28.41 -29.04
C SER A 569 -0.95 -28.20 -27.52
N GLU A 570 -0.09 -27.31 -27.00
CA GLU A 570 0.05 -26.98 -25.57
C GLU A 570 -0.74 -25.73 -25.17
N HIS A 571 -1.85 -25.45 -25.86
CA HIS A 571 -2.65 -24.23 -25.67
C HIS A 571 -3.08 -23.97 -24.23
N ILE A 572 -3.21 -24.99 -23.38
CA ILE A 572 -3.54 -24.84 -21.96
C ILE A 572 -2.37 -24.23 -21.21
N ALA A 573 -1.15 -24.71 -21.44
CA ALA A 573 0.06 -24.19 -20.83
C ALA A 573 0.34 -22.75 -21.30
N VAL A 574 0.21 -22.49 -22.60
CA VAL A 574 0.36 -21.15 -23.19
C VAL A 574 -0.63 -20.16 -22.56
N ARG A 575 -1.92 -20.53 -22.52
CA ARG A 575 -2.95 -19.68 -21.90
C ARG A 575 -2.66 -19.40 -20.42
N ARG A 576 -2.17 -20.39 -19.70
CA ARG A 576 -1.84 -20.22 -18.27
C ARG A 576 -0.62 -19.31 -18.09
N LEU A 577 0.39 -19.40 -18.95
CA LEU A 577 1.53 -18.46 -18.97
C LEU A 577 1.06 -17.02 -19.23
N GLN A 578 0.11 -16.82 -20.16
CA GLN A 578 -0.52 -15.51 -20.41
C GLN A 578 -1.31 -15.03 -19.20
N ASP A 579 -2.12 -15.91 -18.59
CA ASP A 579 -2.94 -15.57 -17.41
C ASP A 579 -2.08 -15.24 -16.18
N LEU A 580 -0.91 -15.85 -16.05
CA LEU A 580 0.10 -15.52 -15.03
C LEU A 580 0.89 -14.24 -15.38
N GLY A 581 0.80 -13.74 -16.61
CA GLY A 581 1.54 -12.57 -17.08
C GLY A 581 3.04 -12.84 -17.32
N LEU A 582 3.40 -14.08 -17.64
CA LEU A 582 4.77 -14.50 -17.94
C LEU A 582 5.12 -14.39 -19.42
N ILE A 583 4.11 -14.45 -20.28
CA ILE A 583 4.22 -14.23 -21.72
C ILE A 583 3.09 -13.33 -22.21
N GLN A 584 3.31 -12.67 -23.34
CA GLN A 584 2.33 -11.84 -24.03
C GLN A 584 2.37 -12.07 -25.53
N GLU A 585 1.27 -11.77 -26.23
CA GLU A 585 1.26 -11.75 -27.68
C GLU A 585 1.92 -10.47 -28.18
N GLY A 586 3.02 -10.61 -28.89
CA GLY A 586 3.73 -9.54 -29.55
C GLY A 586 3.39 -9.45 -31.03
N THR A 587 4.06 -8.55 -31.75
CA THR A 587 3.85 -8.32 -33.19
C THR A 587 4.39 -9.45 -34.08
N ARG A 588 5.27 -10.31 -33.56
CA ARG A 588 5.96 -11.39 -34.27
C ARG A 588 5.75 -12.77 -33.64
N GLY A 589 4.75 -12.92 -32.78
CA GLY A 589 4.49 -14.13 -32.03
C GLY A 589 4.49 -13.87 -30.53
N TYR A 590 4.71 -14.90 -29.72
CA TYR A 590 4.76 -14.76 -28.27
C TYR A 590 6.08 -14.16 -27.80
N GLU A 591 6.01 -13.26 -26.84
CA GLU A 591 7.15 -12.60 -26.20
C GLU A 591 7.15 -12.89 -24.71
N VAL A 592 8.35 -13.07 -24.17
CA VAL A 592 8.55 -13.23 -22.72
C VAL A 592 8.22 -11.93 -22.01
N SER A 593 7.55 -12.00 -20.89
CA SER A 593 7.29 -10.81 -20.06
C SER A 593 8.60 -10.18 -19.58
N VAL A 594 8.64 -8.86 -19.51
CA VAL A 594 9.75 -8.07 -18.94
C VAL A 594 10.18 -8.56 -17.54
N LEU A 595 9.28 -9.20 -16.80
CA LEU A 595 9.61 -9.84 -15.51
C LEU A 595 10.78 -10.83 -15.63
N LEU A 596 10.86 -11.57 -16.72
CA LEU A 596 11.86 -12.61 -16.93
C LEU A 596 13.14 -12.08 -17.58
N GLU A 597 13.07 -10.93 -18.25
CA GLU A 597 14.27 -10.22 -18.74
C GLU A 597 15.09 -9.60 -17.59
N LEU A 598 14.57 -9.63 -16.38
CA LEU A 598 15.24 -9.13 -15.19
C LEU A 598 16.12 -10.21 -14.50
N VAL A 599 16.05 -11.46 -14.94
CA VAL A 599 16.87 -12.60 -14.47
C VAL A 599 18.01 -12.83 -15.45
#